data_3eb2f1bad22fb6aa5d7965ca75ac6d7e
#
_entry.id   3eb2f1bad22fb6aa5d7965ca75ac6d7e
#
_cell.length_a   1.000
_cell.length_b   1.000
_cell.length_c   1.000
_cell.angle_alpha   90.00
_cell.angle_beta   90.00
_cell.angle_gamma   90.00
#
_symmetry.space_group_name_H-M   'P 1'
#
loop_
_entity.id
_entity.type
_entity.pdbx_description
1 polymer ?
#
loop_
_entity_poly.entity_id
_entity_poly.type
_entity_poly.pdbx_seq_one_letter_code
_entity_poly.pdbx_strand_id
1 'polypeptide(L)'
;MGFICLISTIIMSQLMIFNFDNSADINKWRIVDDVVMGGVSESEIKINKDGDGVFSGHVSLDNNGGFSSVRCQFRNLNISSYSKFIIRIKGDGKSYQFRVKSKLNEYHSYKYEFVSDGNWQTIEIPFKELRATFRGRMLNIPSFTNDVLEE
;
A
#
# COMPACT_ATOMS: atom_id res chain seq x y z
N MET A 1 32.46 41.60 -9.71
CA MET A 1 31.96 40.85 -8.58
C MET A 1 30.92 39.84 -9.15
N GLY A 2 31.29 38.60 -9.33
CA GLY A 2 30.40 37.57 -9.85
C GLY A 2 29.73 36.84 -8.69
N PHE A 3 28.40 36.89 -8.61
CA PHE A 3 27.65 36.03 -7.72
C PHE A 3 27.54 34.64 -8.34
N ILE A 4 28.21 33.66 -7.75
CA ILE A 4 27.99 32.23 -8.09
C ILE A 4 26.76 31.78 -7.29
N CYS A 5 25.63 31.68 -7.97
CA CYS A 5 24.44 31.03 -7.42
C CYS A 5 24.65 29.51 -7.45
N LEU A 6 25.01 28.93 -6.32
CA LEU A 6 25.02 27.47 -6.16
C LEU A 6 23.55 26.98 -6.11
N ILE A 7 23.06 26.51 -7.23
CA ILE A 7 21.78 25.78 -7.27
C ILE A 7 22.06 24.41 -6.63
N SER A 8 21.71 24.27 -5.37
CA SER A 8 21.71 22.98 -4.70
C SER A 8 20.58 22.14 -5.28
N THR A 9 20.90 21.21 -6.17
CA THR A 9 19.96 20.22 -6.66
C THR A 9 19.69 19.24 -5.52
N ILE A 10 18.53 19.36 -4.86
CA ILE A 10 18.08 18.40 -3.86
C ILE A 10 17.72 17.13 -4.64
N ILE A 11 18.61 16.15 -4.65
CA ILE A 11 18.31 14.81 -5.13
C ILE A 11 17.40 14.18 -4.07
N MET A 12 16.10 14.15 -4.32
CA MET A 12 15.19 13.37 -3.47
C MET A 12 15.49 11.88 -3.68
N SER A 13 16.11 11.27 -2.68
CA SER A 13 16.33 9.83 -2.64
C SER A 13 14.99 9.11 -2.66
N GLN A 14 14.82 8.15 -3.58
CA GLN A 14 13.66 7.26 -3.64
C GLN A 14 14.11 5.84 -3.30
N LEU A 15 13.34 5.17 -2.45
CA LEU A 15 13.50 3.74 -2.17
C LEU A 15 12.44 2.97 -2.94
N MET A 16 12.85 2.10 -3.85
CA MET A 16 11.95 1.17 -4.52
C MET A 16 11.61 0.04 -3.55
N ILE A 17 10.37 0.03 -3.03
CA ILE A 17 9.89 -1.00 -2.11
C ILE A 17 9.59 -2.29 -2.88
N PHE A 18 8.85 -2.18 -3.97
CA PHE A 18 8.55 -3.30 -4.86
C PHE A 18 8.27 -2.79 -6.28
N ASN A 19 8.80 -3.48 -7.27
CA ASN A 19 8.52 -3.22 -8.68
C ASN A 19 7.89 -4.46 -9.30
N PHE A 20 6.70 -4.29 -9.89
CA PHE A 20 6.11 -5.35 -10.71
C PHE A 20 6.71 -5.28 -12.10
N ASP A 21 7.27 -6.40 -12.53
CA ASP A 21 7.76 -6.65 -13.88
C ASP A 21 7.73 -8.16 -14.17
N ASN A 22 8.11 -8.57 -15.36
CA ASN A 22 8.08 -10.00 -15.74
C ASN A 22 9.03 -10.89 -14.92
N SER A 23 9.96 -10.33 -14.16
CA SER A 23 10.89 -11.03 -13.28
C SER A 23 10.51 -10.97 -11.80
N ALA A 24 9.46 -10.21 -11.46
CA ALA A 24 9.06 -10.01 -10.08
C ALA A 24 8.58 -11.32 -9.43
N ASP A 25 9.04 -11.56 -8.20
CA ASP A 25 8.58 -12.70 -7.41
C ASP A 25 7.21 -12.42 -6.80
N ILE A 26 6.17 -12.85 -7.50
CA ILE A 26 4.78 -12.68 -7.08
C ILE A 26 4.45 -13.41 -5.78
N ASN A 27 5.25 -14.44 -5.39
CA ASN A 27 5.03 -15.20 -4.16
C ASN A 27 5.33 -14.39 -2.89
N LYS A 28 5.95 -13.22 -3.02
CA LYS A 28 6.08 -12.26 -1.90
C LYS A 28 4.76 -11.62 -1.52
N TRP A 29 3.76 -11.71 -2.39
CA TRP A 29 2.44 -11.19 -2.17
C TRP A 29 1.48 -12.31 -1.81
N ARG A 30 0.69 -12.12 -0.77
CA ARG A 30 -0.32 -13.07 -0.32
C ARG A 30 -1.70 -12.45 -0.34
N ILE A 31 -2.67 -13.23 -0.72
CA ILE A 31 -4.09 -12.87 -0.63
C ILE A 31 -4.60 -13.12 0.79
N VAL A 32 -5.40 -12.18 1.30
CA VAL A 32 -6.17 -12.34 2.53
C VAL A 32 -7.58 -11.84 2.27
N ASP A 33 -8.48 -12.78 2.05
CA ASP A 33 -9.90 -12.56 1.84
C ASP A 33 -10.69 -12.79 3.14
N ASP A 34 -11.94 -12.36 3.17
CA ASP A 34 -12.83 -12.48 4.32
C ASP A 34 -13.24 -13.93 4.66
N VAL A 35 -12.83 -14.89 3.87
CA VAL A 35 -12.98 -16.33 4.15
C VAL A 35 -12.40 -16.70 5.53
N VAL A 36 -11.34 -16.01 5.98
CA VAL A 36 -10.79 -16.17 7.34
C VAL A 36 -11.78 -15.84 8.45
N MET A 37 -12.89 -15.18 8.11
CA MET A 37 -13.99 -14.82 9.01
C MET A 37 -15.32 -15.48 8.61
N GLY A 38 -15.31 -16.42 7.65
CA GLY A 38 -16.50 -17.10 7.13
C GLY A 38 -17.16 -16.40 5.93
N GLY A 39 -16.58 -15.32 5.39
CA GLY A 39 -17.03 -14.68 4.15
C GLY A 39 -16.79 -15.55 2.92
N VAL A 40 -17.23 -15.09 1.77
CA VAL A 40 -17.14 -15.77 0.49
C VAL A 40 -16.51 -14.93 -0.61
N SER A 41 -15.78 -13.90 -0.25
CA SER A 41 -14.96 -13.12 -1.19
C SER A 41 -13.81 -13.97 -1.72
N GLU A 42 -13.46 -13.74 -2.98
CA GLU A 42 -12.39 -14.47 -3.66
C GLU A 42 -11.56 -13.51 -4.51
N SER A 43 -10.24 -13.59 -4.40
CA SER A 43 -9.33 -12.74 -5.20
C SER A 43 -8.05 -13.45 -5.59
N GLU A 44 -7.36 -12.86 -6.54
CA GLU A 44 -6.06 -13.34 -7.03
C GLU A 44 -5.10 -12.17 -7.28
N ILE A 45 -3.82 -12.45 -7.27
CA ILE A 45 -2.78 -11.56 -7.79
C ILE A 45 -1.91 -12.30 -8.80
N LYS A 46 -1.64 -11.66 -9.93
CA LYS A 46 -0.81 -12.23 -11.01
C LYS A 46 -0.03 -11.14 -11.74
N ILE A 47 1.01 -11.51 -12.46
CA ILE A 47 1.70 -10.63 -13.39
C ILE A 47 1.08 -10.85 -14.78
N ASN A 48 0.65 -9.76 -15.44
CA ASN A 48 0.13 -9.82 -16.79
C ASN A 48 1.27 -9.88 -17.84
N LYS A 49 0.91 -10.00 -19.11
CA LYS A 49 1.87 -10.05 -20.23
C LYS A 49 2.73 -8.77 -20.39
N ASP A 50 2.25 -7.66 -19.86
CA ASP A 50 2.92 -6.36 -19.92
C ASP A 50 3.84 -6.12 -18.72
N GLY A 51 3.91 -7.08 -17.77
CA GLY A 51 4.74 -7.02 -16.57
C GLY A 51 4.05 -6.34 -15.38
N ASP A 52 2.77 -5.96 -15.49
CA ASP A 52 2.07 -5.31 -14.39
C ASP A 52 1.53 -6.35 -13.40
N GLY A 53 1.57 -6.03 -12.12
CA GLY A 53 0.86 -6.77 -11.08
C GLY A 53 -0.64 -6.48 -11.14
N VAL A 54 -1.45 -7.50 -11.33
CA VAL A 54 -2.92 -7.39 -11.41
C VAL A 54 -3.55 -8.08 -10.19
N PHE A 55 -4.14 -7.28 -9.32
CA PHE A 55 -4.98 -7.74 -8.21
C PHE A 55 -6.45 -7.64 -8.62
N SER A 56 -7.15 -8.76 -8.67
CA SER A 56 -8.55 -8.83 -9.10
C SER A 56 -9.33 -9.84 -8.29
N GLY A 57 -10.63 -9.64 -8.20
CA GLY A 57 -11.52 -10.57 -7.49
C GLY A 57 -12.93 -10.08 -7.35
N HIS A 58 -13.72 -10.84 -6.63
CA HIS A 58 -15.10 -10.55 -6.27
C HIS A 58 -15.23 -10.43 -4.76
N VAL A 59 -15.68 -9.26 -4.29
CA VAL A 59 -15.98 -9.02 -2.87
C VAL A 59 -17.47 -9.22 -2.63
N SER A 60 -17.83 -10.14 -1.75
CA SER A 60 -19.19 -10.40 -1.32
C SER A 60 -19.43 -9.91 0.10
N LEU A 61 -20.63 -9.40 0.36
CA LEU A 61 -21.07 -9.00 1.71
C LEU A 61 -21.73 -10.16 2.47
N ASP A 62 -21.88 -11.32 1.86
CA ASP A 62 -22.47 -12.48 2.49
C ASP A 62 -21.65 -12.96 3.70
N ASN A 63 -22.34 -13.55 4.66
CA ASN A 63 -21.73 -14.09 5.90
C ASN A 63 -20.89 -13.08 6.68
N ASN A 64 -21.28 -11.79 6.69
CA ASN A 64 -20.52 -10.68 7.26
C ASN A 64 -19.13 -10.48 6.63
N GLY A 65 -18.96 -10.90 5.38
CA GLY A 65 -17.80 -10.63 4.56
C GLY A 65 -17.70 -9.16 4.15
N GLY A 66 -16.94 -8.87 3.13
CA GLY A 66 -16.87 -7.54 2.52
C GLY A 66 -15.46 -7.00 2.38
N PHE A 67 -14.44 -7.86 2.41
CA PHE A 67 -13.10 -7.42 2.09
C PHE A 67 -12.28 -8.46 1.34
N SER A 68 -11.36 -7.94 0.55
CA SER A 68 -10.25 -8.67 -0.02
C SER A 68 -9.00 -7.80 0.08
N SER A 69 -7.86 -8.39 0.35
CA SER A 69 -6.59 -7.67 0.40
C SER A 69 -5.44 -8.48 -0.16
N VAL A 70 -4.48 -7.78 -0.74
CA VAL A 70 -3.19 -8.32 -1.14
C VAL A 70 -2.10 -7.69 -0.30
N ARG A 71 -1.20 -8.48 0.26
CA ARG A 71 -0.22 -8.04 1.26
C ARG A 71 1.17 -8.51 0.92
N CYS A 72 2.15 -7.64 1.15
CA CYS A 72 3.57 -7.95 1.04
C CYS A 72 4.25 -7.66 2.37
N GLN A 73 5.10 -8.58 2.82
CA GLN A 73 5.82 -8.44 4.09
C GLN A 73 7.30 -8.18 3.84
N PHE A 74 7.86 -7.37 4.71
CA PHE A 74 9.26 -6.95 4.68
C PHE A 74 9.94 -7.31 6.00
N ARG A 75 11.26 -7.38 5.96
CA ARG A 75 12.05 -7.62 7.16
C ARG A 75 12.67 -6.30 7.63
N ASN A 76 11.97 -5.58 8.52
CA ASN A 76 12.43 -4.30 9.12
C ASN A 76 12.94 -3.30 8.07
N LEU A 77 12.13 -3.01 7.05
CA LEU A 77 12.52 -2.04 6.02
C LEU A 77 12.63 -0.65 6.64
N ASN A 78 13.83 -0.07 6.63
CA ASN A 78 14.06 1.26 7.16
C ASN A 78 13.52 2.32 6.19
N ILE A 79 12.59 3.15 6.68
CA ILE A 79 11.95 4.24 5.94
C ILE A 79 12.09 5.60 6.64
N SER A 80 13.00 5.71 7.62
CA SER A 80 13.19 6.92 8.46
C SER A 80 13.52 8.19 7.69
N SER A 81 14.12 8.05 6.50
CA SER A 81 14.47 9.18 5.64
C SER A 81 13.37 9.63 4.69
N TYR A 82 12.17 9.04 4.80
CA TYR A 82 11.05 9.29 3.90
C TYR A 82 9.86 9.86 4.67
N SER A 83 8.96 10.55 3.95
CA SER A 83 7.78 11.18 4.53
C SER A 83 6.48 10.77 3.84
N LYS A 84 6.57 9.99 2.76
CA LYS A 84 5.40 9.53 1.99
C LYS A 84 5.70 8.21 1.30
N PHE A 85 4.65 7.45 1.04
CA PHE A 85 4.64 6.39 0.05
C PHE A 85 4.15 6.91 -1.30
N ILE A 86 4.61 6.28 -2.37
CA ILE A 86 4.15 6.56 -3.73
C ILE A 86 3.76 5.23 -4.35
N ILE A 87 2.54 5.13 -4.85
CA ILE A 87 2.07 3.96 -5.61
C ILE A 87 1.62 4.40 -6.99
N ARG A 88 1.92 3.58 -8.00
CA ARG A 88 1.43 3.76 -9.36
C ARG A 88 0.40 2.66 -9.64
N ILE A 89 -0.84 3.06 -9.90
CA ILE A 89 -1.96 2.13 -10.06
C ILE A 89 -2.82 2.49 -11.26
N LYS A 90 -3.56 1.49 -11.74
CA LYS A 90 -4.67 1.65 -12.65
C LYS A 90 -5.84 0.82 -12.11
N GLY A 91 -6.86 1.47 -11.59
CA GLY A 91 -8.00 0.80 -10.99
C GLY A 91 -9.22 0.78 -11.91
N ASP A 92 -10.38 0.45 -11.35
CA ASP A 92 -11.66 0.25 -12.03
C ASP A 92 -12.71 1.35 -11.70
N GLY A 93 -12.26 2.50 -11.18
CA GLY A 93 -13.13 3.61 -10.77
C GLY A 93 -13.68 3.49 -9.35
N LYS A 94 -13.29 2.47 -8.60
CA LYS A 94 -13.72 2.26 -7.21
C LYS A 94 -12.74 2.83 -6.20
N SER A 95 -13.19 2.86 -4.94
CA SER A 95 -12.37 3.23 -3.79
C SER A 95 -11.55 2.05 -3.29
N TYR A 96 -10.32 2.33 -2.92
CA TYR A 96 -9.37 1.36 -2.38
C TYR A 96 -8.73 1.89 -1.11
N GLN A 97 -8.11 0.98 -0.35
CA GLN A 97 -7.37 1.31 0.85
C GLN A 97 -5.92 0.86 0.70
N PHE A 98 -5.00 1.78 0.89
CA PHE A 98 -3.60 1.49 1.13
C PHE A 98 -3.40 1.32 2.64
N ARG A 99 -2.74 0.23 3.05
CA ARG A 99 -2.51 -0.07 4.46
C ARG A 99 -1.05 -0.41 4.70
N VAL A 100 -0.54 -0.03 5.87
CA VAL A 100 0.80 -0.36 6.32
C VAL A 100 0.81 -0.78 7.78
N LYS A 101 1.81 -1.57 8.16
CA LYS A 101 2.15 -1.88 9.55
C LYS A 101 3.64 -1.67 9.77
N SER A 102 3.98 -1.02 10.87
CA SER A 102 5.37 -0.91 11.31
C SER A 102 5.93 -2.25 11.75
N LYS A 103 5.13 -3.00 12.51
CA LYS A 103 5.47 -4.33 13.00
C LYS A 103 4.31 -5.28 12.79
N LEU A 104 4.59 -6.50 12.37
CA LEU A 104 3.57 -7.52 12.12
C LEU A 104 2.76 -7.88 13.37
N ASN A 105 3.36 -7.80 14.56
CA ASN A 105 2.70 -8.12 15.82
C ASN A 105 1.81 -6.98 16.37
N GLU A 106 1.78 -5.81 15.75
CA GLU A 106 0.82 -4.76 16.12
C GLU A 106 -0.61 -5.20 15.77
N TYR A 107 -1.56 -4.92 16.68
CA TYR A 107 -2.96 -5.28 16.47
C TYR A 107 -3.65 -4.40 15.43
N HIS A 108 -3.16 -3.18 15.21
CA HIS A 108 -3.70 -2.20 14.28
C HIS A 108 -2.84 -2.08 13.00
N SER A 109 -3.40 -1.44 12.00
CA SER A 109 -2.70 -0.98 10.81
C SER A 109 -3.00 0.49 10.57
N TYR A 110 -2.21 1.14 9.73
CA TYR A 110 -2.45 2.51 9.28
C TYR A 110 -3.06 2.47 7.89
N LYS A 111 -4.09 3.28 7.66
CA LYS A 111 -4.91 3.28 6.47
C LYS A 111 -4.93 4.64 5.78
N TYR A 112 -4.88 4.62 4.46
CA TYR A 112 -5.18 5.74 3.58
C TYR A 112 -6.19 5.27 2.52
N GLU A 113 -7.22 6.07 2.24
CA GLU A 113 -8.22 5.75 1.23
C GLU A 113 -8.02 6.60 -0.02
N PHE A 114 -8.16 5.99 -1.18
CA PHE A 114 -8.07 6.68 -2.45
C PHE A 114 -9.10 6.14 -3.46
N VAL A 115 -9.43 6.95 -4.45
CA VAL A 115 -10.33 6.57 -5.53
C VAL A 115 -9.52 6.39 -6.80
N SER A 116 -9.74 5.29 -7.51
CA SER A 116 -9.18 5.08 -8.84
C SER A 116 -10.08 5.67 -9.92
N ASP A 117 -9.51 6.10 -11.04
CA ASP A 117 -10.25 6.73 -12.15
C ASP A 117 -10.26 5.92 -13.45
N GLY A 118 -9.74 4.68 -13.41
CA GLY A 118 -9.65 3.81 -14.58
C GLY A 118 -8.41 4.05 -15.45
N ASN A 119 -7.61 5.06 -15.16
CA ASN A 119 -6.36 5.36 -15.84
C ASN A 119 -5.15 5.06 -14.94
N TRP A 120 -3.95 5.08 -15.51
CA TRP A 120 -2.74 5.05 -14.71
C TRP A 120 -2.62 6.34 -13.90
N GLN A 121 -2.54 6.18 -12.58
CA GLN A 121 -2.44 7.25 -11.59
C GLN A 121 -1.22 7.04 -10.70
N THR A 122 -0.63 8.13 -10.27
CA THR A 122 0.35 8.14 -9.18
C THR A 122 -0.32 8.69 -7.94
N ILE A 123 -0.43 7.88 -6.90
CA ILE A 123 -0.99 8.27 -5.61
C ILE A 123 0.17 8.52 -4.64
N GLU A 124 0.26 9.74 -4.14
CA GLU A 124 1.17 10.10 -3.07
C GLU A 124 0.45 10.02 -1.73
N ILE A 125 1.04 9.33 -0.78
CA ILE A 125 0.44 9.01 0.52
C ILE A 125 1.37 9.52 1.62
N PRO A 126 1.18 10.77 2.09
CA PRO A 126 1.99 11.31 3.18
C PRO A 126 1.79 10.49 4.46
N PHE A 127 2.87 10.22 5.18
CA PHE A 127 2.78 9.44 6.43
C PHE A 127 1.80 10.05 7.44
N LYS A 128 1.75 11.39 7.51
CA LYS A 128 0.82 12.11 8.39
C LYS A 128 -0.66 11.91 8.06
N GLU A 129 -1.00 11.42 6.87
CA GLU A 129 -2.37 11.14 6.44
C GLU A 129 -2.78 9.68 6.65
N LEU A 130 -1.83 8.81 6.98
CA LEU A 130 -2.08 7.43 7.33
C LEU A 130 -2.65 7.34 8.75
N ARG A 131 -3.90 6.93 8.88
CA ARG A 131 -4.64 6.89 10.15
C ARG A 131 -4.72 5.47 10.69
N ALA A 132 -4.45 5.34 11.98
CA ALA A 132 -4.53 4.04 12.65
C ALA A 132 -5.96 3.50 12.68
N THR A 133 -6.11 2.20 12.40
CA THR A 133 -7.41 1.52 12.36
C THR A 133 -7.29 0.07 12.83
N PHE A 134 -8.37 -0.42 13.45
CA PHE A 134 -8.51 -1.81 13.85
C PHE A 134 -9.95 -2.28 13.66
N ARG A 135 -10.14 -3.39 12.95
CA ARG A 135 -11.47 -3.97 12.65
C ARG A 135 -12.46 -2.93 12.13
N GLY A 136 -12.04 -2.13 11.16
CA GLY A 136 -12.87 -1.09 10.55
C GLY A 136 -13.06 0.19 11.37
N ARG A 137 -12.58 0.25 12.61
CA ARG A 137 -12.71 1.41 13.49
C ARG A 137 -11.44 2.25 13.47
N MET A 138 -11.60 3.56 13.37
CA MET A 138 -10.50 4.50 13.55
C MET A 138 -10.07 4.54 15.01
N LEU A 139 -8.76 4.58 15.25
CA LEU A 139 -8.20 4.69 16.59
C LEU A 139 -7.77 6.14 16.87
N ASN A 140 -7.91 6.54 18.12
CA ASN A 140 -7.46 7.86 18.58
C ASN A 140 -5.98 7.80 19.04
N ILE A 141 -5.11 7.46 18.11
CA ILE A 141 -3.66 7.48 18.29
C ILE A 141 -3.02 8.27 17.12
N PRO A 142 -1.76 8.73 17.27
CA PRO A 142 -1.09 9.50 16.23
C PRO A 142 -1.11 8.80 14.87
N SER A 143 -1.02 9.60 13.80
CA SER A 143 -0.79 9.11 12.44
C SER A 143 0.54 8.36 12.35
N PHE A 144 0.75 7.66 11.25
CA PHE A 144 1.98 6.91 11.01
C PHE A 144 3.21 7.83 11.06
N THR A 145 4.16 7.53 11.95
CA THR A 145 5.41 8.28 12.13
C THR A 145 6.61 7.34 12.30
N ASN A 146 6.44 6.07 12.01
CA ASN A 146 7.44 5.06 12.30
C ASN A 146 8.56 5.04 11.26
N ASP A 147 9.72 4.59 11.70
CA ASP A 147 10.95 4.51 10.89
C ASP A 147 11.10 3.16 10.18
N VAL A 148 10.20 2.22 10.47
CA VAL A 148 10.26 0.83 10.00
C VAL A 148 8.93 0.41 9.40
N LEU A 149 9.00 -0.37 8.32
CA LEU A 149 7.88 -0.99 7.63
C LEU A 149 8.06 -2.51 7.60
N GLU A 150 7.03 -3.27 8.01
CA GLU A 150 7.00 -4.73 7.92
C GLU A 150 5.85 -5.28 7.05
N GLU A 151 4.78 -4.50 6.79
CA GLU A 151 3.70 -4.86 5.86
C GLU A 151 3.10 -3.64 5.20
#